data_dd96eec0eb3255c2be7b533eb86a8192
#
_entry.id   dd96eec0eb3255c2be7b533eb86a8192
#
_cell.length_a   1.000
_cell.length_b   1.000
_cell.length_c   1.000
_cell.angle_alpha   90.00
_cell.angle_beta   90.00
_cell.angle_gamma   90.00
#
_symmetry.space_group_name_H-M   'P 1'
#
loop_
_entity.id
_entity.type
_entity.pdbx_description
1 polymer ?
#
loop_
_entity_poly.entity_id
_entity_poly.type
_entity_poly.pdbx_seq_one_letter_code
_entity_poly.pdbx_strand_id
1 'polypeptide(L)'
;MARIIDGTEMNMIGSNLRRLRIERGWSQQKLSDKLEMLAIYVCRGSISRIEDKQRTVTDIELYGFSQVLGVPIEALFEDGQE
;
A
#
# COMPACT_ATOMS: atom_id res chain seq x y z
N MET A 1 -24.71 12.34 7.10
CA MET A 1 -23.92 11.94 5.95
C MET A 1 -22.85 10.97 6.37
N ALA A 2 -22.67 9.92 5.61
CA ALA A 2 -21.65 8.94 5.94
C ALA A 2 -20.26 9.50 5.70
N ARG A 3 -19.31 9.07 6.50
CA ARG A 3 -17.92 9.47 6.29
C ARG A 3 -17.29 8.57 5.24
N ILE A 4 -16.46 9.14 4.40
CA ILE A 4 -15.70 8.38 3.44
C ILE A 4 -14.48 7.78 4.13
N ILE A 5 -13.89 8.51 5.07
CA ILE A 5 -12.68 8.10 5.75
C ILE A 5 -12.93 7.95 7.23
N ASP A 6 -12.45 6.84 7.80
CA ASP A 6 -12.49 6.66 9.24
C ASP A 6 -11.41 7.56 9.83
N GLY A 7 -11.74 8.37 10.80
CA GLY A 7 -10.80 9.31 11.41
C GLY A 7 -9.64 8.66 12.15
N THR A 8 -9.70 7.35 12.40
CA THR A 8 -8.61 6.65 13.08
C THR A 8 -7.62 6.02 12.11
N GLU A 9 -7.94 5.99 10.82
CA GLU A 9 -7.06 5.40 9.82
C GLU A 9 -6.28 6.49 9.09
N MET A 10 -5.02 6.24 8.85
CA MET A 10 -4.14 7.25 8.27
C MET A 10 -3.91 7.06 6.77
N ASN A 11 -4.46 6.02 6.18
CA ASN A 11 -4.45 5.85 4.74
C ASN A 11 -5.63 4.96 4.33
N MET A 12 -5.92 4.94 3.04
CA MET A 12 -7.05 4.18 2.51
C MET A 12 -6.62 2.92 1.78
N ILE A 13 -5.32 2.71 1.61
CA ILE A 13 -4.84 1.66 0.72
C ILE A 13 -4.27 0.44 1.43
N GLY A 14 -4.10 0.51 2.74
CA GLY A 14 -3.32 -0.50 3.46
C GLY A 14 -3.80 -1.92 3.27
N SER A 15 -5.11 -2.14 3.36
CA SER A 15 -5.67 -3.49 3.21
C SER A 15 -5.47 -4.03 1.79
N ASN A 16 -5.65 -3.18 0.79
CA ASN A 16 -5.47 -3.56 -0.60
C ASN A 16 -4.00 -3.80 -0.92
N LEU A 17 -3.12 -2.97 -0.36
CA LEU A 17 -1.69 -3.16 -0.53
C LEU A 17 -1.28 -4.53 -0.01
N ARG A 18 -1.75 -4.88 1.19
CA ARG A 18 -1.43 -6.17 1.78
C ARG A 18 -1.97 -7.32 0.93
N ARG A 19 -3.23 -7.22 0.49
CA ARG A 19 -3.85 -8.25 -0.32
C ARG A 19 -3.08 -8.47 -1.62
N LEU A 20 -2.76 -7.39 -2.31
CA LEU A 20 -2.04 -7.48 -3.58
C LEU A 20 -0.63 -8.04 -3.39
N ARG A 21 0.02 -7.69 -2.29
CA ARG A 21 1.34 -8.21 -1.97
C ARG A 21 1.28 -9.72 -1.72
N ILE A 22 0.31 -10.15 -0.91
CA ILE A 22 0.15 -11.57 -0.56
C ILE A 22 -0.22 -12.39 -1.79
N GLU A 23 -1.06 -11.85 -2.67
CA GLU A 23 -1.42 -12.54 -3.91
C GLU A 23 -0.20 -12.84 -4.77
N ARG A 24 0.86 -12.04 -4.64
CA ARG A 24 2.08 -12.26 -5.40
C ARG A 24 3.08 -13.13 -4.66
N GLY A 25 2.74 -13.56 -3.45
CA GLY A 25 3.63 -14.37 -2.64
C GLY A 25 4.83 -13.58 -2.10
N TRP A 26 4.70 -12.25 -1.98
CA TRP A 26 5.82 -11.42 -1.53
C TRP A 26 5.74 -11.16 -0.03
N SER A 27 6.91 -11.19 0.62
CA SER A 27 7.02 -10.69 1.99
C SER A 27 7.00 -9.16 1.97
N GLN A 28 6.86 -8.55 3.13
CA GLN A 28 6.99 -7.09 3.25
C GLN A 28 8.39 -6.64 2.84
N GLN A 29 9.40 -7.44 3.17
CA GLN A 29 10.77 -7.13 2.77
C GLN A 29 10.94 -7.16 1.25
N LYS A 30 10.29 -8.13 0.59
CA LYS A 30 10.35 -8.23 -0.86
C LYS A 30 9.74 -6.98 -1.51
N LEU A 31 8.63 -6.50 -0.97
CA LEU A 31 7.99 -5.28 -1.47
C LEU A 31 8.92 -4.09 -1.28
N SER A 32 9.57 -3.98 -0.11
CA SER A 32 10.53 -2.93 0.15
C SER A 32 11.68 -2.97 -0.87
N ASP A 33 12.20 -4.17 -1.14
CA ASP A 33 13.30 -4.33 -2.10
C ASP A 33 12.90 -3.91 -3.50
N LYS A 34 11.68 -4.22 -3.91
CA LYS A 34 11.20 -3.84 -5.24
C LYS A 34 11.03 -2.33 -5.38
N LEU A 35 10.58 -1.67 -4.32
CA LEU A 35 10.48 -0.21 -4.33
C LEU A 35 11.85 0.43 -4.41
N GLU A 36 12.84 -0.16 -3.76
CA GLU A 36 14.19 0.36 -3.77
C GLU A 36 14.76 0.38 -5.19
N MET A 37 14.37 -0.55 -6.03
CA MET A 37 14.79 -0.58 -7.42
C MET A 37 14.29 0.62 -8.21
N LEU A 38 13.26 1.30 -7.70
CA LEU A 38 12.74 2.53 -8.28
C LEU A 38 13.25 3.76 -7.53
N ALA A 39 14.23 3.56 -6.63
CA ALA A 39 14.76 4.61 -5.76
C ALA A 39 13.69 5.18 -4.82
N ILE A 40 12.71 4.35 -4.45
CA ILE A 40 11.69 4.73 -3.48
C ILE A 40 11.95 3.90 -2.23
N TYR A 41 12.33 4.60 -1.15
CA TYR A 41 12.81 3.91 0.04
C TYR A 41 11.72 3.86 1.11
N VAL A 42 11.11 2.69 1.25
CA VAL A 42 10.11 2.43 2.28
C VAL A 42 10.53 1.14 2.96
N CYS A 43 10.99 1.22 4.18
CA CYS A 43 11.50 0.05 4.89
C CYS A 43 10.36 -0.90 5.27
N ARG A 44 10.70 -2.13 5.60
CA ARG A 44 9.73 -3.16 5.95
C ARG A 44 8.81 -2.70 7.08
N GLY A 45 9.36 -2.05 8.10
CA GLY A 45 8.55 -1.57 9.22
C GLY A 45 7.55 -0.52 8.80
N SER A 46 7.93 0.35 7.86
CA SER A 46 6.99 1.34 7.31
C SER A 46 5.90 0.67 6.49
N ILE A 47 6.24 -0.35 5.71
CA ILE A 47 5.25 -1.11 4.95
C ILE A 47 4.26 -1.76 5.91
N SER A 48 4.73 -2.34 7.00
CA SER A 48 3.87 -2.94 7.99
C SER A 48 2.87 -1.91 8.54
N ARG A 49 3.35 -0.71 8.87
CA ARG A 49 2.46 0.33 9.40
C ARG A 49 1.48 0.83 8.35
N ILE A 50 1.89 0.90 7.10
CA ILE A 50 0.98 1.28 6.01
C ILE A 50 -0.13 0.24 5.88
N GLU A 51 0.22 -1.04 5.90
CA GLU A 51 -0.77 -2.12 5.76
C GLU A 51 -1.74 -2.11 6.94
N ASP A 52 -1.29 -1.68 8.12
CA ASP A 52 -2.15 -1.58 9.30
C ASP A 52 -2.85 -0.21 9.37
N LYS A 53 -2.67 0.64 8.35
CA LYS A 53 -3.28 1.97 8.26
C LYS A 53 -2.87 2.89 9.40
N GLN A 54 -1.64 2.72 9.87
CA GLN A 54 -1.11 3.51 10.96
C GLN A 54 -0.06 4.52 10.51
N ARG A 55 0.02 4.77 9.22
CA ARG A 55 0.98 5.69 8.63
C ARG A 55 0.37 6.28 7.36
N THR A 56 0.62 7.54 7.11
CA THR A 56 0.21 8.15 5.84
C THR A 56 1.09 7.63 4.70
N VAL A 57 0.60 7.80 3.48
CA VAL A 57 1.30 7.36 2.27
C VAL A 57 1.47 8.58 1.38
N THR A 58 2.69 8.82 0.92
CA THR A 58 2.95 9.93 0.01
C THR A 58 2.53 9.52 -1.40
N ASP A 59 2.36 10.51 -2.28
CA ASP A 59 2.01 10.25 -3.67
C ASP A 59 3.12 9.47 -4.39
N ILE A 60 4.38 9.73 -4.05
CA ILE A 60 5.50 9.00 -4.65
C ILE A 60 5.44 7.54 -4.23
N GLU A 61 5.15 7.28 -2.96
CA GLU A 61 5.01 5.91 -2.46
C GLU A 61 3.84 5.20 -3.12
N LEU A 62 2.71 5.90 -3.25
CA LEU A 62 1.54 5.34 -3.90
C LEU A 62 1.83 4.94 -5.34
N TYR A 63 2.50 5.83 -6.07
CA TYR A 63 2.91 5.55 -7.44
C TYR A 63 3.83 4.32 -7.49
N GLY A 64 4.78 4.25 -6.55
CA GLY A 64 5.71 3.13 -6.47
C GLY A 64 5.00 1.80 -6.25
N PHE A 65 4.03 1.77 -5.33
CA PHE A 65 3.25 0.56 -5.10
C PHE A 65 2.53 0.12 -6.36
N SER A 66 1.90 1.06 -7.06
CA SER A 66 1.21 0.77 -8.31
C SER A 66 2.17 0.14 -9.33
N GLN A 67 3.35 0.71 -9.47
CA GLN A 67 4.32 0.25 -10.46
C GLN A 67 4.87 -1.14 -10.14
N VAL A 68 5.30 -1.39 -8.90
CA VAL A 68 5.90 -2.67 -8.56
C VAL A 68 4.86 -3.78 -8.51
N LEU A 69 3.61 -3.47 -8.16
CA LEU A 69 2.54 -4.45 -8.14
C LEU A 69 1.95 -4.67 -9.53
N GLY A 70 2.22 -3.77 -10.48
CA GLY A 70 1.70 -3.90 -11.84
C GLY A 70 0.21 -3.68 -11.94
N VAL A 71 -0.33 -2.80 -11.12
CA VAL A 71 -1.76 -2.48 -11.10
C VAL A 71 -1.96 -0.98 -11.26
N PRO A 72 -3.13 -0.55 -11.74
CA PRO A 72 -3.40 0.89 -11.76
C PRO A 72 -3.57 1.40 -10.33
N ILE A 73 -3.34 2.68 -10.13
CA ILE A 73 -3.46 3.28 -8.79
C ILE A 73 -4.84 3.02 -8.21
N GLU A 74 -5.87 3.05 -9.02
CA GLU A 74 -7.23 2.82 -8.56
C GLU A 74 -7.41 1.48 -7.86
N ALA A 75 -6.63 0.47 -8.25
CA ALA A 75 -6.73 -0.85 -7.63
C ALA A 75 -6.34 -0.82 -6.15
N LEU A 76 -5.54 0.16 -5.74
CA LEU A 76 -5.17 0.30 -4.34
C LEU A 76 -6.31 0.89 -3.50
N PHE A 77 -7.29 1.49 -4.15
CA PHE A 77 -8.43 2.08 -3.44
C PHE A 77 -9.70 1.24 -3.59
N GLU A 78 -9.66 0.12 -4.33
CA GLU A 78 -10.86 -0.67 -4.52
C GLU A 78 -11.26 -1.37 -3.25
N ASP A 79 -12.57 -1.40 -2.99
CA ASP A 79 -13.09 -2.12 -1.89
C ASP A 79 -13.12 -3.57 -2.29
N GLY A 80 -12.26 -4.35 -1.82
CA GLY A 80 -12.16 -5.76 -2.17
C GLY A 80 -13.31 -6.62 -1.76
N GLN A 81 -14.38 -6.01 -1.26
CA GLN A 81 -15.46 -6.71 -0.89
C GLN A 81 -16.43 -6.83 -1.80
N GLU A 82 -16.85 -6.71 -2.25
CA GLU A 82 -17.85 -6.71 -2.96
C GLU A 82 -18.33 -7.39 -3.29
#